data_93c5ed3b2902e129eafc5e251881e2d3
#
_entry.id   93c5ed3b2902e129eafc5e251881e2d3
#
_cell.length_a   1.000
_cell.length_b   1.000
_cell.length_c   1.000
_cell.angle_alpha   90.00
_cell.angle_beta   90.00
_cell.angle_gamma   90.00
#
_symmetry.space_group_name_H-M   'P 1'
#
loop_
_entity.id
_entity.type
_entity.pdbx_description
1 polymer ?
#
loop_
_entity_poly.entity_id
_entity_poly.type
_entity_poly.pdbx_seq_one_letter_code
_entity_poly.pdbx_strand_id
1 'polypeptide(L)'
;MPKINNIYFAGTMRTGGSLVCNLLSTHKDLLILMDTIHFFRYLYNKYNPINSKANLYRLSAELSLRLKLRDNIKISKQAFYDKLCKDKVSNYGQVYSSILKIILSKVPNKKIIGEYANAEWKSIGKFLEFNKNNVAIHVIRDPRGMLSSWKKITFSKGYKYFNSIFNWIDSVDCYLEYKKKYSSKKYLMVKFEDIHKQPEKTTKKLCKFLKLKYSKDMINSKKWRQLLKNKFNSISETAYGKKKKVYGFSKERINNWEKHLEDWEVNLINYLCGLKLKKLGYKSNKIDKDLLKKGIKILKTDKFLNRELRYFLKNNKGNKKSLNDPTDPKNWESRSKPGIKFIKSPEYKIYKRELSNIRSSSKLISGFY
;
A
#
# COMPACT_ATOMS: atom_id res chain seq x y z
N MET A 1 21.18 15.64 14.42
CA MET A 1 20.54 15.33 13.12
C MET A 1 19.02 15.36 13.31
N PRO A 2 18.22 15.90 12.36
CA PRO A 2 16.77 15.94 12.52
C PRO A 2 16.20 14.52 12.64
N LYS A 3 15.36 14.33 13.65
CA LYS A 3 14.68 13.06 13.95
C LYS A 3 13.62 12.80 12.86
N ILE A 4 13.57 11.58 12.32
CA ILE A 4 12.49 11.18 11.41
C ILE A 4 11.17 11.26 12.17
N ASN A 5 10.16 11.93 11.58
CA ASN A 5 8.86 12.08 12.18
C ASN A 5 7.96 10.89 11.88
N ASN A 6 7.66 10.67 10.59
CA ASN A 6 6.84 9.55 10.14
C ASN A 6 7.44 8.94 8.88
N ILE A 7 7.10 7.67 8.64
CA ILE A 7 7.49 6.91 7.46
C ILE A 7 6.22 6.57 6.66
N TYR A 8 6.27 6.80 5.36
CA TYR A 8 5.21 6.35 4.46
C TYR A 8 5.81 5.56 3.32
N PHE A 9 5.20 4.45 2.99
CA PHE A 9 5.62 3.74 1.80
C PHE A 9 4.45 3.15 1.04
N ALA A 10 4.61 3.16 -0.27
CA ALA A 10 3.59 2.75 -1.20
C ALA A 10 4.24 2.15 -2.46
N GLY A 11 3.40 1.57 -3.27
CA GLY A 11 3.73 1.00 -4.57
C GLY A 11 2.48 0.38 -5.16
N THR A 12 2.58 -0.19 -6.34
CA THR A 12 1.49 -1.00 -6.86
C THR A 12 1.34 -2.28 -6.05
N MET A 13 0.15 -2.84 -6.05
CA MET A 13 -0.07 -4.13 -5.39
C MET A 13 0.83 -5.20 -6.02
N ARG A 14 1.26 -6.17 -5.21
CA ARG A 14 2.15 -7.30 -5.58
C ARG A 14 3.60 -6.91 -5.89
N THR A 15 4.03 -5.71 -5.54
CA THR A 15 5.44 -5.27 -5.66
C THR A 15 6.31 -5.63 -4.46
N GLY A 16 5.77 -6.31 -3.44
CA GLY A 16 6.55 -6.75 -2.28
C GLY A 16 6.48 -5.83 -1.08
N GLY A 17 5.53 -4.89 -1.05
CA GLY A 17 5.35 -4.00 0.10
C GLY A 17 5.16 -4.75 1.42
N SER A 18 4.39 -5.85 1.44
CA SER A 18 4.26 -6.71 2.62
C SER A 18 5.59 -7.29 3.12
N LEU A 19 6.53 -7.57 2.21
CA LEU A 19 7.86 -8.04 2.59
C LEU A 19 8.67 -6.93 3.27
N VAL A 20 8.61 -5.70 2.71
CA VAL A 20 9.23 -4.53 3.33
C VAL A 20 8.60 -4.24 4.71
N CYS A 21 7.29 -4.40 4.86
CA CYS A 21 6.62 -4.31 6.16
C CYS A 21 7.20 -5.29 7.16
N ASN A 22 7.35 -6.56 6.76
CA ASN A 22 7.86 -7.59 7.65
C ASN A 22 9.30 -7.28 8.13
N LEU A 23 10.16 -6.86 7.20
CA LEU A 23 11.52 -6.43 7.52
C LEU A 23 11.52 -5.28 8.55
N LEU A 24 10.76 -4.24 8.26
CA LEU A 24 10.75 -3.02 9.08
C LEU A 24 10.05 -3.22 10.43
N SER A 25 8.93 -3.94 10.48
CA SER A 25 8.18 -4.20 11.71
C SER A 25 8.95 -5.03 12.73
N THR A 26 9.95 -5.80 12.28
CA THR A 26 10.81 -6.61 13.17
C THR A 26 11.81 -5.73 13.92
N HIS A 27 12.09 -4.52 13.43
CA HIS A 27 12.97 -3.61 14.15
C HIS A 27 12.32 -3.15 15.48
N LYS A 28 13.10 -3.18 16.57
CA LYS A 28 12.60 -2.87 17.92
C LYS A 28 11.94 -1.50 18.04
N ASP A 29 12.45 -0.50 17.36
CA ASP A 29 11.97 0.90 17.46
C ASP A 29 10.86 1.25 16.45
N LEU A 30 10.53 0.36 15.47
CA LEU A 30 9.57 0.65 14.41
C LEU A 30 8.22 -0.04 14.61
N LEU A 31 7.15 0.71 14.42
CA LEU A 31 5.80 0.20 14.17
C LEU A 31 5.41 0.53 12.73
N ILE A 32 5.14 -0.48 11.92
CA ILE A 32 4.65 -0.29 10.55
C ILE A 32 3.22 -0.80 10.45
N LEU A 33 2.31 0.10 10.14
CA LEU A 33 0.91 -0.21 9.84
C LEU A 33 0.81 -0.63 8.37
N MET A 34 0.23 -1.79 8.09
CA MET A 34 0.11 -2.30 6.73
C MET A 34 -1.34 -2.23 6.25
N ASP A 35 -1.62 -1.36 5.31
CA ASP A 35 -2.96 -1.16 4.74
C ASP A 35 -4.03 -0.87 5.81
N THR A 36 -3.66 -0.24 6.91
CA THR A 36 -4.51 -0.08 8.10
C THR A 36 -5.36 1.19 8.01
N ILE A 37 -4.72 2.33 7.86
CA ILE A 37 -5.42 3.63 7.89
C ILE A 37 -5.91 4.02 6.50
N HIS A 38 -5.05 3.94 5.49
CA HIS A 38 -5.29 4.47 4.15
C HIS A 38 -5.78 5.92 4.18
N PHE A 39 -5.03 6.75 4.92
CA PHE A 39 -5.40 8.12 5.22
C PHE A 39 -5.77 8.93 3.97
N PHE A 40 -4.95 8.88 2.93
CA PHE A 40 -5.16 9.65 1.71
C PHE A 40 -6.36 9.18 0.88
N ARG A 41 -6.74 7.92 1.01
CA ARG A 41 -7.88 7.36 0.28
C ARG A 41 -9.21 7.63 0.96
N TYR A 42 -9.24 7.58 2.29
CA TYR A 42 -10.50 7.56 3.02
C TYR A 42 -10.75 8.77 3.91
N LEU A 43 -9.72 9.48 4.34
CA LEU A 43 -9.85 10.57 5.30
C LEU A 43 -9.42 11.94 4.74
N TYR A 44 -8.35 11.97 3.97
CA TYR A 44 -7.79 13.20 3.42
C TYR A 44 -8.80 13.94 2.54
N ASN A 45 -9.00 15.24 2.79
CA ASN A 45 -9.95 16.13 2.12
C ASN A 45 -11.44 15.69 2.18
N LYS A 46 -11.81 14.82 3.12
CA LYS A 46 -13.19 14.33 3.28
C LYS A 46 -13.99 15.09 4.32
N TYR A 47 -13.33 15.76 5.23
CA TYR A 47 -13.92 16.43 6.38
C TYR A 47 -13.48 17.90 6.43
N ASN A 48 -13.92 18.70 5.48
CA ASN A 48 -13.57 20.11 5.39
C ASN A 48 -14.70 21.01 5.92
N PRO A 49 -14.39 22.15 6.57
CA PRO A 49 -13.04 22.54 6.99
C PRO A 49 -12.51 21.68 8.14
N ILE A 50 -11.22 21.32 8.10
CA ILE A 50 -10.62 20.36 9.04
C ILE A 50 -10.40 20.94 10.45
N ASN A 51 -10.46 22.23 10.63
CA ASN A 51 -10.41 22.92 11.93
C ASN A 51 -11.77 22.95 12.66
N SER A 52 -12.85 22.54 12.02
CA SER A 52 -14.17 22.41 12.65
C SER A 52 -14.18 21.23 13.64
N LYS A 53 -14.60 21.48 14.91
CA LYS A 53 -14.78 20.44 15.92
C LYS A 53 -15.68 19.30 15.43
N ALA A 54 -16.77 19.62 14.77
CA ALA A 54 -17.69 18.66 14.17
C ALA A 54 -17.01 17.74 13.16
N ASN A 55 -16.22 18.30 12.25
CA ASN A 55 -15.51 17.54 11.23
C ASN A 55 -14.38 16.69 11.83
N LEU A 56 -13.69 17.20 12.85
CA LEU A 56 -12.70 16.41 13.59
C LEU A 56 -13.34 15.20 14.30
N TYR A 57 -14.52 15.41 14.90
CA TYR A 57 -15.26 14.32 15.54
C TYR A 57 -15.71 13.26 14.52
N ARG A 58 -16.27 13.70 13.37
CA ARG A 58 -16.69 12.80 12.28
C ARG A 58 -15.52 12.00 11.69
N LEU A 59 -14.38 12.66 11.47
CA LEU A 59 -13.14 12.00 11.05
C LEU A 59 -12.68 10.96 12.07
N SER A 60 -12.70 11.31 13.36
CA SER A 60 -12.34 10.42 14.46
C SER A 60 -13.26 9.20 14.54
N ALA A 61 -14.55 9.39 14.31
CA ALA A 61 -15.54 8.32 14.29
C ALA A 61 -15.30 7.35 13.10
N GLU A 62 -15.09 7.86 11.88
CA GLU A 62 -14.77 7.01 10.72
C GLU A 62 -13.47 6.24 10.95
N LEU A 63 -12.43 6.90 11.45
CA LEU A 63 -11.13 6.27 11.72
C LEU A 63 -11.28 5.14 12.75
N SER A 64 -11.92 5.40 13.88
CA SER A 64 -12.16 4.39 14.94
C SER A 64 -12.91 3.19 14.40
N LEU A 65 -13.98 3.41 13.64
CA LEU A 65 -14.78 2.36 13.02
C LEU A 65 -13.95 1.50 12.06
N ARG A 66 -13.14 2.13 11.20
CA ARG A 66 -12.27 1.43 10.24
C ARG A 66 -11.22 0.57 10.93
N LEU A 67 -10.52 1.12 11.92
CA LEU A 67 -9.48 0.41 12.68
C LEU A 67 -10.06 -0.80 13.42
N LYS A 68 -11.23 -0.62 14.04
CA LYS A 68 -11.95 -1.70 14.74
C LYS A 68 -12.31 -2.85 13.80
N LEU A 69 -12.99 -2.53 12.69
CA LEU A 69 -13.53 -3.56 11.79
C LEU A 69 -12.46 -4.24 10.94
N ARG A 70 -11.43 -3.46 10.51
CA ARG A 70 -10.40 -3.99 9.64
C ARG A 70 -9.33 -4.80 10.39
N ASP A 71 -8.81 -4.24 11.47
CA ASP A 71 -7.63 -4.76 12.14
C ASP A 71 -7.86 -5.08 13.63
N ASN A 72 -9.13 -4.97 14.08
CA ASN A 72 -9.53 -5.14 15.48
C ASN A 72 -8.73 -4.24 16.46
N ILE A 73 -8.33 -3.05 15.98
CA ILE A 73 -7.67 -2.03 16.79
C ILE A 73 -8.75 -1.21 17.49
N LYS A 74 -8.80 -1.31 18.82
CA LYS A 74 -9.81 -0.67 19.67
C LYS A 74 -9.28 0.64 20.22
N ILE A 75 -9.39 1.72 19.45
CA ILE A 75 -9.19 3.10 19.91
C ILE A 75 -10.53 3.83 19.70
N SER A 76 -11.06 4.42 20.76
CA SER A 76 -12.38 5.08 20.70
C SER A 76 -12.34 6.34 19.83
N LYS A 77 -13.48 6.70 19.26
CA LYS A 77 -13.63 7.97 18.54
C LYS A 77 -13.29 9.17 19.43
N GLN A 78 -13.68 9.10 20.70
CA GLN A 78 -13.41 10.16 21.67
C GLN A 78 -11.90 10.35 21.88
N ALA A 79 -11.14 9.27 22.06
CA ALA A 79 -9.69 9.34 22.24
C ALA A 79 -8.99 9.97 21.03
N PHE A 80 -9.45 9.70 19.80
CA PHE A 80 -8.92 10.39 18.62
C PHE A 80 -9.31 11.87 18.61
N TYR A 81 -10.57 12.18 18.88
CA TYR A 81 -11.08 13.55 18.90
C TYR A 81 -10.34 14.41 19.92
N ASP A 82 -10.23 13.94 21.17
CA ASP A 82 -9.54 14.64 22.26
C ASP A 82 -8.07 14.93 21.89
N LYS A 83 -7.41 13.94 21.28
CA LYS A 83 -6.03 14.11 20.80
C LYS A 83 -5.91 15.17 19.71
N LEU A 84 -6.81 15.17 18.74
CA LEU A 84 -6.82 16.16 17.67
C LEU A 84 -7.09 17.57 18.20
N CYS A 85 -8.03 17.71 19.15
CA CYS A 85 -8.32 18.97 19.82
C CYS A 85 -7.14 19.46 20.68
N LYS A 86 -6.55 18.56 21.47
CA LYS A 86 -5.35 18.87 22.29
C LYS A 86 -4.18 19.34 21.44
N ASP A 87 -3.97 18.71 20.29
CA ASP A 87 -2.91 19.07 19.34
C ASP A 87 -3.24 20.34 18.53
N LYS A 88 -4.44 20.93 18.69
CA LYS A 88 -4.91 22.14 17.98
C LYS A 88 -4.68 22.02 16.47
N VAL A 89 -5.07 20.89 15.89
CA VAL A 89 -4.82 20.63 14.46
C VAL A 89 -5.57 21.59 13.57
N SER A 90 -4.89 22.16 12.58
CA SER A 90 -5.44 23.10 11.60
C SER A 90 -5.32 22.64 10.15
N ASN A 91 -4.60 21.55 9.91
CA ASN A 91 -4.42 20.99 8.58
C ASN A 91 -4.28 19.45 8.62
N TYR A 92 -4.45 18.82 7.47
CA TYR A 92 -4.41 17.34 7.38
C TYR A 92 -3.05 16.71 7.69
N GLY A 93 -1.95 17.44 7.55
CA GLY A 93 -0.63 16.95 7.95
C GLY A 93 -0.50 16.78 9.46
N GLN A 94 -1.03 17.75 10.21
CA GLN A 94 -1.11 17.69 11.67
C GLN A 94 -2.07 16.58 12.12
N VAL A 95 -3.25 16.48 11.50
CA VAL A 95 -4.21 15.39 11.75
C VAL A 95 -3.54 14.04 11.57
N TYR A 96 -2.86 13.81 10.44
CA TYR A 96 -2.17 12.56 10.17
C TYR A 96 -1.10 12.24 11.23
N SER A 97 -0.26 13.21 11.57
CA SER A 97 0.74 13.06 12.63
C SER A 97 0.13 12.71 13.99
N SER A 98 -0.97 13.35 14.36
CA SER A 98 -1.65 13.11 15.64
C SER A 98 -2.29 11.72 15.69
N ILE A 99 -2.91 11.27 14.58
CA ILE A 99 -3.42 9.89 14.45
C ILE A 99 -2.30 8.87 14.65
N LEU A 100 -1.16 9.06 14.00
CA LEU A 100 -0.05 8.13 14.14
C LEU A 100 0.50 8.13 15.57
N LYS A 101 0.60 9.28 16.24
CA LYS A 101 1.08 9.39 17.62
C LYS A 101 0.17 8.63 18.60
N ILE A 102 -1.16 8.75 18.48
CA ILE A 102 -2.07 8.03 19.39
C ILE A 102 -2.02 6.51 19.14
N ILE A 103 -1.86 6.07 17.89
CA ILE A 103 -1.68 4.64 17.62
C ILE A 103 -0.35 4.17 18.21
N LEU A 104 0.72 4.92 18.02
CA LEU A 104 2.04 4.59 18.56
C LEU A 104 2.04 4.48 20.09
N SER A 105 1.32 5.36 20.80
CA SER A 105 1.23 5.34 22.26
C SER A 105 0.55 4.07 22.83
N LYS A 106 -0.16 3.30 21.99
CA LYS A 106 -0.75 2.01 22.39
C LYS A 106 0.19 0.81 22.21
N VAL A 107 1.41 1.06 21.70
CA VAL A 107 2.39 0.00 21.46
C VAL A 107 3.69 0.35 22.21
N PRO A 108 3.89 -0.21 23.40
CA PRO A 108 5.06 0.08 24.20
C PRO A 108 6.36 -0.28 23.47
N ASN A 109 7.44 0.43 23.77
CA ASN A 109 8.78 0.23 23.23
C ASN A 109 8.98 0.57 21.75
N LYS A 110 7.95 1.09 21.03
CA LYS A 110 8.11 1.61 19.67
C LYS A 110 8.29 3.13 19.70
N LYS A 111 9.18 3.65 18.85
CA LYS A 111 9.57 5.07 18.85
C LYS A 111 9.19 5.79 17.56
N ILE A 112 9.10 5.06 16.47
CA ILE A 112 8.81 5.59 15.13
C ILE A 112 7.68 4.77 14.52
N ILE A 113 6.75 5.46 13.89
CA ILE A 113 5.61 4.81 13.23
C ILE A 113 5.63 5.12 11.73
N GLY A 114 5.24 4.13 10.94
CA GLY A 114 5.06 4.27 9.51
C GLY A 114 3.79 3.58 9.02
N GLU A 115 3.34 3.97 7.84
CA GLU A 115 2.24 3.35 7.14
C GLU A 115 2.67 2.85 5.76
N TYR A 116 2.37 1.59 5.48
CA TYR A 116 2.35 1.08 4.11
C TYR A 116 0.93 1.15 3.57
N ALA A 117 0.75 1.89 2.48
CA ALA A 117 -0.52 2.04 1.81
C ALA A 117 -0.44 1.52 0.36
N ASN A 118 -1.04 0.36 0.12
CA ASN A 118 -1.11 -0.24 -1.21
C ASN A 118 -1.83 0.67 -2.21
N ALA A 119 -1.32 0.73 -3.43
CA ALA A 119 -1.88 1.50 -4.52
C ALA A 119 -2.02 3.02 -4.24
N GLU A 120 -1.23 3.54 -3.31
CA GLU A 120 -1.23 4.96 -2.92
C GLU A 120 0.08 5.68 -3.28
N TRP A 121 0.75 5.30 -4.37
CA TRP A 121 2.03 5.89 -4.81
C TRP A 121 1.95 7.39 -5.07
N LYS A 122 0.81 7.92 -5.53
CA LYS A 122 0.59 9.37 -5.75
C LYS A 122 0.55 10.17 -4.45
N SER A 123 0.21 9.53 -3.36
CA SER A 123 0.11 10.18 -2.04
C SER A 123 1.47 10.44 -1.40
N ILE A 124 2.53 9.80 -1.90
CA ILE A 124 3.91 9.98 -1.41
C ILE A 124 4.31 11.46 -1.44
N GLY A 125 4.06 12.16 -2.55
CA GLY A 125 4.40 13.58 -2.68
C GLY A 125 3.72 14.42 -1.61
N LYS A 126 2.41 14.27 -1.45
CA LYS A 126 1.63 15.00 -0.45
C LYS A 126 2.06 14.70 0.98
N PHE A 127 2.36 13.43 1.27
CA PHE A 127 2.88 13.03 2.57
C PHE A 127 4.24 13.71 2.90
N LEU A 128 5.13 13.81 1.93
CA LEU A 128 6.43 14.46 2.10
C LEU A 128 6.30 15.99 2.32
N GLU A 129 5.23 16.59 1.82
CA GLU A 129 4.89 18.01 2.04
C GLU A 129 4.32 18.26 3.44
N PHE A 130 3.72 17.27 4.09
CA PHE A 130 3.14 17.43 5.43
C PHE A 130 4.16 17.80 6.51
N ASN A 131 5.40 17.33 6.39
CA ASN A 131 6.45 17.67 7.35
C ASN A 131 7.84 17.46 6.74
N LYS A 132 8.76 18.42 6.99
CA LYS A 132 10.14 18.38 6.49
C LYS A 132 10.94 17.14 6.92
N ASN A 133 10.56 16.53 8.03
CA ASN A 133 11.22 15.34 8.59
C ASN A 133 10.52 14.02 8.21
N ASN A 134 9.49 14.06 7.39
CA ASN A 134 8.86 12.86 6.81
C ASN A 134 9.77 12.25 5.76
N VAL A 135 9.76 10.91 5.69
CA VAL A 135 10.52 10.15 4.69
C VAL A 135 9.62 9.11 4.01
N ALA A 136 9.82 8.89 2.73
CA ALA A 136 8.99 7.96 1.99
C ALA A 136 9.81 6.90 1.24
N ILE A 137 9.23 5.71 1.11
CA ILE A 137 9.79 4.57 0.40
C ILE A 137 8.82 4.16 -0.71
N HIS A 138 9.31 4.05 -1.94
CA HIS A 138 8.57 3.56 -3.09
C HIS A 138 9.02 2.14 -3.42
N VAL A 139 8.10 1.18 -3.33
CA VAL A 139 8.39 -0.23 -3.58
C VAL A 139 8.02 -0.57 -5.02
N ILE A 140 9.00 -1.00 -5.79
CA ILE A 140 8.85 -1.34 -7.21
C ILE A 140 9.27 -2.79 -7.44
N ARG A 141 8.67 -3.43 -8.43
CA ARG A 141 8.97 -4.78 -8.88
C ARG A 141 8.94 -4.81 -10.40
N ASP A 142 9.65 -5.77 -11.02
CA ASP A 142 9.50 -6.09 -12.43
C ASP A 142 8.01 -6.29 -12.76
N PRO A 143 7.44 -5.59 -13.76
CA PRO A 143 6.01 -5.68 -14.09
C PRO A 143 5.59 -7.09 -14.47
N ARG A 144 6.48 -7.90 -15.06
CA ARG A 144 6.22 -9.31 -15.38
C ARG A 144 5.99 -10.13 -14.11
N GLY A 145 6.88 -9.97 -13.12
CA GLY A 145 6.76 -10.62 -11.81
C GLY A 145 5.55 -10.14 -11.02
N MET A 146 5.18 -8.87 -11.14
CA MET A 146 3.97 -8.32 -10.56
C MET A 146 2.72 -8.91 -11.22
N LEU A 147 2.64 -8.90 -12.57
CA LEU A 147 1.50 -9.40 -13.33
C LEU A 147 1.27 -10.89 -13.09
N SER A 148 2.33 -11.71 -13.13
CA SER A 148 2.26 -13.14 -12.80
C SER A 148 1.65 -13.38 -11.41
N SER A 149 2.02 -12.55 -10.44
CA SER A 149 1.44 -12.63 -9.09
C SER A 149 -0.05 -12.23 -9.08
N TRP A 150 -0.44 -11.26 -9.90
CA TRP A 150 -1.85 -10.87 -10.07
C TRP A 150 -2.67 -11.95 -10.75
N LYS A 151 -2.19 -12.52 -11.85
CA LYS A 151 -2.84 -13.60 -12.59
C LYS A 151 -3.21 -14.77 -11.68
N LYS A 152 -2.37 -15.09 -10.68
CA LYS A 152 -2.62 -16.17 -9.72
C LYS A 152 -3.69 -15.87 -8.68
N ILE A 153 -3.85 -14.63 -8.27
CA ILE A 153 -4.77 -14.25 -7.18
C ILE A 153 -6.08 -13.65 -7.66
N THR A 154 -6.14 -13.23 -8.92
CA THR A 154 -7.38 -12.76 -9.52
C THR A 154 -8.14 -13.95 -10.07
N PHE A 155 -9.03 -14.48 -9.28
CA PHE A 155 -9.92 -15.60 -9.67
C PHE A 155 -10.97 -15.20 -10.71
N SER A 156 -10.89 -14.03 -11.30
CA SER A 156 -11.81 -13.57 -12.34
C SER A 156 -11.43 -14.15 -13.69
N LYS A 157 -12.43 -14.67 -14.41
CA LYS A 157 -12.28 -15.10 -15.81
C LYS A 157 -11.80 -13.94 -16.68
N GLY A 158 -11.02 -14.26 -17.70
CA GLY A 158 -10.49 -13.31 -18.68
C GLY A 158 -9.22 -12.57 -18.22
N TYR A 159 -8.95 -11.45 -18.87
CA TYR A 159 -7.67 -10.75 -18.80
C TYR A 159 -7.63 -9.57 -17.81
N LYS A 160 -8.61 -9.47 -16.91
CA LYS A 160 -8.77 -8.31 -15.98
C LYS A 160 -7.53 -8.00 -15.16
N TYR A 161 -6.70 -9.01 -14.84
CA TYR A 161 -5.45 -8.86 -14.12
C TYR A 161 -4.43 -7.94 -14.84
N PHE A 162 -4.52 -7.85 -16.18
CA PHE A 162 -3.60 -7.08 -17.00
C PHE A 162 -3.72 -5.56 -16.76
N ASN A 163 -4.86 -5.07 -16.25
CA ASN A 163 -5.02 -3.68 -15.82
C ASN A 163 -3.93 -3.21 -14.84
N SER A 164 -3.35 -4.12 -14.08
CA SER A 164 -2.25 -3.79 -13.16
C SER A 164 -1.02 -3.20 -13.84
N ILE A 165 -0.83 -3.43 -15.14
CA ILE A 165 0.27 -2.85 -15.94
C ILE A 165 0.11 -1.34 -16.08
N PHE A 166 -1.10 -0.83 -16.32
CA PHE A 166 -1.36 0.61 -16.38
C PHE A 166 -1.08 1.29 -15.04
N ASN A 167 -1.43 0.63 -13.93
CA ASN A 167 -1.09 1.10 -12.58
C ASN A 167 0.42 1.08 -12.32
N TRP A 168 1.13 0.07 -12.83
CA TRP A 168 2.59 0.01 -12.71
C TRP A 168 3.27 1.14 -13.48
N ILE A 169 2.83 1.42 -14.71
CA ILE A 169 3.35 2.51 -15.54
C ILE A 169 3.19 3.84 -14.80
N ASP A 170 1.99 4.13 -14.31
CA ASP A 170 1.67 5.33 -13.53
C ASP A 170 2.51 5.43 -12.24
N SER A 171 2.71 4.30 -11.54
CA SER A 171 3.56 4.26 -10.34
C SER A 171 5.02 4.57 -10.64
N VAL A 172 5.54 4.06 -11.76
CA VAL A 172 6.94 4.34 -12.17
C VAL A 172 7.09 5.79 -12.63
N ASP A 173 6.09 6.37 -13.31
CA ASP A 173 6.12 7.78 -13.69
C ASP A 173 6.18 8.67 -12.44
N CYS A 174 5.34 8.41 -11.44
CA CYS A 174 5.43 9.09 -10.14
C CYS A 174 6.80 8.91 -9.47
N TYR A 175 7.38 7.70 -9.54
CA TYR A 175 8.73 7.48 -9.02
C TYR A 175 9.77 8.35 -9.71
N LEU A 176 9.74 8.41 -11.03
CA LEU A 176 10.70 9.19 -11.82
C LEU A 176 10.55 10.70 -11.56
N GLU A 177 9.32 11.19 -11.37
CA GLU A 177 9.02 12.56 -10.97
C GLU A 177 9.55 12.86 -9.56
N TYR A 178 9.20 12.03 -8.59
CA TYR A 178 9.59 12.25 -7.19
C TYR A 178 11.10 12.10 -6.96
N LYS A 179 11.77 11.25 -7.74
CA LYS A 179 13.24 11.13 -7.73
C LYS A 179 13.92 12.44 -8.15
N LYS A 180 13.30 13.23 -9.03
CA LYS A 180 13.80 14.57 -9.40
C LYS A 180 13.49 15.63 -8.34
N LYS A 181 12.29 15.54 -7.74
CA LYS A 181 11.78 16.55 -6.80
C LYS A 181 12.37 16.43 -5.39
N TYR A 182 12.62 15.22 -4.90
CA TYR A 182 13.04 14.97 -3.53
C TYR A 182 14.45 14.39 -3.44
N SER A 183 15.20 14.82 -2.44
CA SER A 183 16.54 14.29 -2.17
C SER A 183 16.50 12.82 -1.76
N SER A 184 17.61 12.11 -1.99
CA SER A 184 17.80 10.72 -1.55
C SER A 184 17.72 10.52 -0.03
N LYS A 185 17.80 11.61 0.76
CA LYS A 185 17.58 11.59 2.22
C LYS A 185 16.10 11.57 2.60
N LYS A 186 15.20 11.95 1.67
CA LYS A 186 13.74 12.01 1.90
C LYS A 186 12.97 10.93 1.18
N TYR A 187 13.46 10.48 0.04
CA TYR A 187 12.75 9.56 -0.84
C TYR A 187 13.66 8.46 -1.35
N LEU A 188 13.27 7.21 -1.09
CA LEU A 188 14.04 6.03 -1.45
C LEU A 188 13.18 5.06 -2.27
N MET A 189 13.73 4.56 -3.38
CA MET A 189 13.17 3.42 -4.10
C MET A 189 13.82 2.11 -3.65
N VAL A 190 12.98 1.09 -3.47
CA VAL A 190 13.39 -0.28 -3.17
C VAL A 190 12.81 -1.24 -4.18
N LYS A 191 13.64 -2.06 -4.79
CA LYS A 191 13.21 -3.13 -5.69
C LYS A 191 12.93 -4.41 -4.94
N PHE A 192 11.83 -5.07 -5.28
CA PHE A 192 11.50 -6.40 -4.80
C PHE A 192 12.64 -7.40 -5.02
N GLU A 193 13.26 -7.32 -6.20
CA GLU A 193 14.35 -8.21 -6.60
C GLU A 193 15.59 -8.05 -5.72
N ASP A 194 15.92 -6.81 -5.35
CA ASP A 194 17.08 -6.52 -4.48
C ASP A 194 16.88 -7.11 -3.08
N ILE A 195 15.64 -7.08 -2.56
CA ILE A 195 15.31 -7.68 -1.27
C ILE A 195 15.52 -9.19 -1.30
N HIS A 196 15.16 -9.84 -2.41
CA HIS A 196 15.31 -11.30 -2.55
C HIS A 196 16.73 -11.74 -2.89
N LYS A 197 17.46 -10.95 -3.68
CA LYS A 197 18.85 -11.25 -4.09
C LYS A 197 19.85 -10.98 -2.98
N GLN A 198 19.67 -9.86 -2.28
CA GLN A 198 20.61 -9.32 -1.31
C GLN A 198 19.87 -8.78 -0.08
N PRO A 199 19.20 -9.66 0.71
CA PRO A 199 18.30 -9.24 1.79
C PRO A 199 19.02 -8.41 2.85
N GLU A 200 20.21 -8.80 3.27
CA GLU A 200 20.98 -8.09 4.28
C GLU A 200 21.43 -6.70 3.79
N LYS A 201 22.03 -6.64 2.59
CA LYS A 201 22.48 -5.37 1.99
C LYS A 201 21.32 -4.39 1.81
N THR A 202 20.18 -4.89 1.31
CA THR A 202 18.98 -4.07 1.10
C THR A 202 18.39 -3.59 2.41
N THR A 203 18.38 -4.45 3.45
CA THR A 203 17.88 -4.07 4.78
C THR A 203 18.81 -3.07 5.45
N LYS A 204 20.14 -3.23 5.34
CA LYS A 204 21.12 -2.23 5.81
C LYS A 204 20.92 -0.87 5.11
N LYS A 205 20.65 -0.87 3.79
CA LYS A 205 20.31 0.36 3.04
C LYS A 205 19.05 1.04 3.58
N LEU A 206 17.99 0.25 3.86
CA LEU A 206 16.77 0.74 4.49
C LEU A 206 17.04 1.33 5.87
N CYS A 207 17.80 0.65 6.71
CA CYS A 207 18.16 1.13 8.05
C CYS A 207 18.96 2.44 7.98
N LYS A 208 19.96 2.53 7.08
CA LYS A 208 20.73 3.77 6.86
C LYS A 208 19.82 4.93 6.46
N PHE A 209 18.89 4.70 5.53
CA PHE A 209 17.91 5.70 5.10
C PHE A 209 17.01 6.15 6.25
N LEU A 210 16.55 5.21 7.07
CA LEU A 210 15.68 5.46 8.22
C LEU A 210 16.45 5.87 9.49
N LYS A 211 17.77 6.03 9.42
CA LYS A 211 18.66 6.37 10.56
C LYS A 211 18.51 5.39 11.73
N LEU A 212 18.42 4.10 11.42
CA LEU A 212 18.27 3.01 12.37
C LEU A 212 19.51 2.14 12.40
N LYS A 213 19.77 1.51 13.54
CA LYS A 213 20.81 0.46 13.65
C LYS A 213 20.25 -0.84 13.05
N TYR A 214 20.98 -1.44 12.10
CA TYR A 214 20.59 -2.72 11.54
C TYR A 214 20.57 -3.83 12.60
N SER A 215 19.58 -4.73 12.51
CA SER A 215 19.49 -5.96 13.29
C SER A 215 19.31 -7.16 12.36
N LYS A 216 20.07 -8.24 12.61
CA LYS A 216 19.92 -9.52 11.89
C LYS A 216 18.52 -10.12 12.02
N ASP A 217 17.79 -9.80 13.08
CA ASP A 217 16.41 -10.23 13.29
C ASP A 217 15.47 -9.76 12.17
N MET A 218 15.75 -8.62 11.57
CA MET A 218 14.92 -8.07 10.48
C MET A 218 14.85 -9.00 9.27
N ILE A 219 15.89 -9.76 8.99
CA ILE A 219 15.94 -10.73 7.89
C ILE A 219 15.63 -12.16 8.32
N ASN A 220 15.34 -12.39 9.60
CA ASN A 220 14.98 -13.71 10.13
C ASN A 220 13.47 -13.94 10.03
N SER A 221 13.03 -14.75 9.07
CA SER A 221 11.60 -15.02 8.85
C SER A 221 10.90 -15.72 10.03
N LYS A 222 11.64 -16.42 10.91
CA LYS A 222 11.08 -16.98 12.15
C LYS A 222 10.63 -15.89 13.11
N LYS A 223 11.36 -14.77 13.20
CA LYS A 223 10.99 -13.58 14.00
C LYS A 223 9.74 -12.91 13.44
N TRP A 224 9.57 -12.86 12.13
CA TRP A 224 8.34 -12.32 11.50
C TRP A 224 7.09 -13.08 11.94
N ARG A 225 7.17 -14.43 12.08
CA ARG A 225 6.05 -15.25 12.56
C ARG A 225 5.68 -14.97 14.01
N GLN A 226 6.67 -14.74 14.87
CA GLN A 226 6.40 -14.40 16.27
C GLN A 226 5.60 -13.13 16.41
N LEU A 227 5.86 -12.14 15.53
CA LEU A 227 5.14 -10.88 15.51
C LEU A 227 3.70 -10.99 14.98
N LEU A 228 3.38 -12.00 14.16
CA LEU A 228 2.00 -12.24 13.68
C LEU A 228 0.98 -12.48 14.80
N LYS A 229 1.42 -12.94 15.96
CA LYS A 229 0.57 -13.16 17.14
C LYS A 229 0.16 -11.84 17.81
N ASN A 230 0.84 -10.74 17.50
CA ASN A 230 0.59 -9.45 18.10
C ASN A 230 -0.34 -8.62 17.20
N LYS A 231 -1.52 -8.23 17.70
CA LYS A 231 -2.61 -7.58 16.95
C LYS A 231 -2.22 -6.25 16.31
N PHE A 232 -1.21 -5.55 16.83
CA PHE A 232 -0.70 -4.30 16.27
C PHE A 232 0.38 -4.49 15.20
N ASN A 233 0.94 -5.68 15.06
CA ASN A 233 1.94 -5.95 14.03
C ASN A 233 1.22 -6.52 12.82
N SER A 234 0.89 -5.65 11.85
CA SER A 234 0.28 -6.03 10.58
C SER A 234 1.28 -6.72 9.65
N ILE A 235 1.87 -7.83 10.11
CA ILE A 235 2.72 -8.66 9.30
C ILE A 235 1.85 -9.47 8.36
N SER A 236 2.17 -9.40 7.07
CA SER A 236 1.38 -10.06 6.05
C SER A 236 1.75 -11.53 5.91
N GLU A 237 0.79 -12.41 6.12
CA GLU A 237 0.91 -13.81 5.75
C GLU A 237 1.14 -14.03 4.24
N THR A 238 0.75 -13.06 3.39
CA THR A 238 0.90 -13.19 1.94
C THR A 238 2.36 -13.27 1.49
N ALA A 239 3.30 -12.75 2.29
CA ALA A 239 4.72 -12.90 2.03
C ALA A 239 5.19 -14.36 2.17
N TYR A 240 4.39 -15.23 2.76
CA TYR A 240 4.76 -16.60 3.08
C TYR A 240 4.20 -17.65 2.11
N GLY A 241 3.15 -17.36 1.39
CA GLY A 241 2.45 -18.35 0.56
C GLY A 241 1.84 -19.48 1.39
N LYS A 242 0.54 -19.56 1.48
CA LYS A 242 -0.20 -20.51 2.34
C LYS A 242 0.05 -21.99 2.06
N LYS A 243 0.70 -22.36 0.96
CA LYS A 243 0.84 -23.76 0.51
C LYS A 243 2.28 -24.27 0.37
N LYS A 244 3.32 -23.46 0.60
CA LYS A 244 4.71 -23.91 0.50
C LYS A 244 5.50 -23.63 1.76
N LYS A 245 6.32 -24.60 2.19
CA LYS A 245 7.26 -24.53 3.33
C LYS A 245 8.35 -23.43 3.19
N VAL A 246 8.41 -22.70 2.09
CA VAL A 246 9.42 -21.67 1.82
C VAL A 246 8.98 -20.35 2.41
N TYR A 247 9.56 -20.01 3.53
CA TYR A 247 9.36 -18.74 4.23
C TYR A 247 10.58 -17.83 4.05
N GLY A 248 10.35 -16.55 3.83
CA GLY A 248 11.41 -15.57 3.73
C GLY A 248 11.81 -15.24 2.29
N PHE A 249 13.10 -15.17 2.02
CA PHE A 249 13.65 -14.79 0.74
C PHE A 249 13.81 -16.00 -0.19
N SER A 250 13.53 -15.80 -1.49
CA SER A 250 13.74 -16.82 -2.52
C SER A 250 14.04 -16.16 -3.85
N LYS A 251 15.15 -16.54 -4.48
CA LYS A 251 15.52 -16.07 -5.83
C LYS A 251 14.53 -16.55 -6.90
N GLU A 252 13.91 -17.71 -6.72
CA GLU A 252 12.86 -18.23 -7.63
C GLU A 252 11.68 -17.28 -7.80
N ARG A 253 11.34 -16.49 -6.76
CA ARG A 253 10.25 -15.53 -6.82
C ARG A 253 10.50 -14.38 -7.77
N ILE A 254 11.74 -14.16 -8.17
CA ILE A 254 12.14 -13.09 -9.08
C ILE A 254 11.70 -13.44 -10.49
N ASN A 255 12.06 -14.63 -10.95
CA ASN A 255 11.82 -15.09 -12.32
C ASN A 255 10.62 -16.03 -12.48
N ASN A 256 9.84 -16.21 -11.41
CA ASN A 256 8.66 -17.12 -11.44
C ASN A 256 7.60 -16.73 -12.51
N TRP A 257 7.69 -15.54 -13.06
CA TRP A 257 6.83 -15.09 -14.14
C TRP A 257 7.07 -15.85 -15.46
N GLU A 258 8.27 -16.34 -15.71
CA GLU A 258 8.63 -17.14 -16.90
C GLU A 258 7.81 -18.42 -17.01
N LYS A 259 7.36 -18.96 -15.87
CA LYS A 259 6.52 -20.18 -15.80
C LYS A 259 5.02 -19.92 -15.88
N HIS A 260 4.58 -18.66 -15.84
CA HIS A 260 3.16 -18.34 -15.61
C HIS A 260 2.56 -17.29 -16.53
N LEU A 261 3.41 -16.55 -17.23
CA LEU A 261 2.96 -15.64 -18.26
C LEU A 261 3.10 -16.31 -19.63
N GLU A 262 2.15 -16.00 -20.49
CA GLU A 262 2.21 -16.37 -21.90
C GLU A 262 3.14 -15.41 -22.65
N ASP A 263 3.73 -15.85 -23.76
CA ASP A 263 4.69 -15.07 -24.52
C ASP A 263 4.13 -13.72 -25.00
N TRP A 264 2.85 -13.71 -25.42
CA TRP A 264 2.21 -12.46 -25.80
C TRP A 264 2.09 -11.46 -24.63
N GLU A 265 1.89 -11.95 -23.39
CA GLU A 265 1.82 -11.09 -22.20
C GLU A 265 3.18 -10.44 -21.93
N VAL A 266 4.24 -11.26 -21.97
CA VAL A 266 5.62 -10.77 -21.81
C VAL A 266 5.98 -9.76 -22.88
N ASN A 267 5.64 -10.08 -24.14
CA ASN A 267 5.92 -9.21 -25.28
C ASN A 267 5.16 -7.88 -25.19
N LEU A 268 3.89 -7.92 -24.85
CA LEU A 268 3.07 -6.72 -24.65
C LEU A 268 3.58 -5.86 -23.49
N ILE A 269 4.02 -6.47 -22.38
CA ILE A 269 4.67 -5.74 -21.26
C ILE A 269 5.97 -5.08 -21.73
N ASN A 270 6.81 -5.81 -22.47
CA ASN A 270 8.05 -5.25 -23.02
C ASN A 270 7.78 -4.06 -23.93
N TYR A 271 6.72 -4.12 -24.73
CA TYR A 271 6.30 -3.00 -25.58
C TYR A 271 5.80 -1.79 -24.76
N LEU A 272 4.84 -2.00 -23.86
CA LEU A 272 4.23 -0.93 -23.08
C LEU A 272 5.17 -0.32 -22.03
N CYS A 273 6.09 -1.10 -21.49
CA CYS A 273 6.93 -0.72 -20.36
C CYS A 273 8.41 -0.53 -20.72
N GLY A 274 8.83 -0.82 -21.96
CA GLY A 274 10.24 -0.98 -22.34
C GLY A 274 11.18 0.15 -21.92
N LEU A 275 10.81 1.41 -22.17
CA LEU A 275 11.59 2.56 -21.73
C LEU A 275 11.73 2.65 -20.21
N LYS A 276 10.66 2.32 -19.48
CA LYS A 276 10.65 2.32 -18.00
C LYS A 276 11.44 1.15 -17.43
N LEU A 277 11.35 -0.02 -18.06
CA LEU A 277 12.19 -1.18 -17.74
C LEU A 277 13.67 -0.81 -17.81
N LYS A 278 14.10 -0.22 -18.94
CA LYS A 278 15.48 0.24 -19.14
C LYS A 278 15.91 1.26 -18.08
N LYS A 279 15.08 2.29 -17.80
CA LYS A 279 15.37 3.32 -16.78
C LYS A 279 15.48 2.72 -15.36
N LEU A 280 14.79 1.63 -15.09
CA LEU A 280 14.87 0.91 -13.82
C LEU A 280 15.94 -0.20 -13.82
N GLY A 281 16.67 -0.42 -14.92
CA GLY A 281 17.67 -1.47 -15.02
C GLY A 281 17.11 -2.89 -15.04
N TYR A 282 15.90 -3.06 -15.57
CA TYR A 282 15.34 -4.37 -15.91
C TYR A 282 15.68 -4.72 -17.37
N LYS A 283 15.92 -6.01 -17.63
CA LYS A 283 16.11 -6.49 -19.00
C LYS A 283 14.77 -6.44 -19.75
N SER A 284 14.82 -6.00 -21.00
CA SER A 284 13.70 -6.04 -21.94
C SER A 284 14.11 -6.86 -23.16
N ASN A 285 13.25 -7.76 -23.60
CA ASN A 285 13.50 -8.58 -24.77
C ASN A 285 13.11 -7.82 -26.05
N LYS A 286 13.64 -8.29 -27.20
CA LYS A 286 13.21 -7.81 -28.53
C LYS A 286 11.69 -8.06 -28.69
N ILE A 287 11.02 -7.12 -29.34
CA ILE A 287 9.58 -7.21 -29.58
C ILE A 287 9.31 -8.12 -30.78
N ASP A 288 8.51 -9.15 -30.55
CA ASP A 288 7.95 -9.97 -31.60
C ASP A 288 6.65 -9.33 -32.11
N LYS A 289 6.56 -9.13 -33.43
CA LYS A 289 5.44 -8.41 -34.06
C LYS A 289 4.11 -9.17 -33.99
N ASP A 290 4.12 -10.49 -34.11
CA ASP A 290 2.90 -11.27 -34.14
C ASP A 290 2.33 -11.48 -32.73
N LEU A 291 3.19 -11.73 -31.75
CA LEU A 291 2.84 -11.71 -30.34
C LEU A 291 2.29 -10.33 -29.91
N LEU A 292 2.87 -9.26 -30.44
CA LEU A 292 2.37 -7.91 -30.17
C LEU A 292 0.99 -7.67 -30.78
N LYS A 293 0.75 -8.08 -32.03
CA LYS A 293 -0.58 -8.02 -32.68
C LYS A 293 -1.63 -8.77 -31.85
N LYS A 294 -1.29 -9.99 -31.37
CA LYS A 294 -2.17 -10.78 -30.48
C LYS A 294 -2.50 -10.00 -29.21
N GLY A 295 -1.50 -9.45 -28.51
CA GLY A 295 -1.69 -8.69 -27.29
C GLY A 295 -2.53 -7.42 -27.49
N ILE A 296 -2.27 -6.66 -28.56
CA ILE A 296 -3.06 -5.46 -28.91
C ILE A 296 -4.51 -5.85 -29.25
N LYS A 297 -4.72 -6.94 -29.99
CA LYS A 297 -6.08 -7.44 -30.28
C LYS A 297 -6.83 -7.70 -28.97
N ILE A 298 -6.23 -8.40 -28.00
CA ILE A 298 -6.84 -8.67 -26.70
C ILE A 298 -7.16 -7.36 -25.95
N LEU A 299 -6.24 -6.40 -25.91
CA LEU A 299 -6.48 -5.09 -25.27
C LEU A 299 -7.68 -4.34 -25.87
N LYS A 300 -7.89 -4.47 -27.20
CA LYS A 300 -8.97 -3.79 -27.93
C LYS A 300 -10.30 -4.53 -27.83
N THR A 301 -10.31 -5.86 -27.80
CA THR A 301 -11.53 -6.68 -27.85
C THR A 301 -12.09 -7.07 -26.49
N ASP A 302 -11.24 -7.23 -25.44
CA ASP A 302 -11.73 -7.43 -24.08
C ASP A 302 -12.36 -6.13 -23.56
N LYS A 303 -13.68 -6.15 -23.31
CA LYS A 303 -14.47 -4.98 -22.90
C LYS A 303 -13.88 -4.27 -21.66
N PHE A 304 -13.38 -5.04 -20.71
CA PHE A 304 -12.79 -4.46 -19.49
C PHE A 304 -11.46 -3.79 -19.80
N LEU A 305 -10.53 -4.49 -20.47
CA LEU A 305 -9.21 -3.95 -20.78
C LEU A 305 -9.28 -2.75 -21.73
N ASN A 306 -10.18 -2.78 -22.72
CA ASN A 306 -10.37 -1.64 -23.61
C ASN A 306 -10.82 -0.38 -22.84
N ARG A 307 -11.75 -0.52 -21.90
CA ARG A 307 -12.16 0.59 -21.04
C ARG A 307 -10.99 1.13 -20.20
N GLU A 308 -10.20 0.24 -19.60
CA GLU A 308 -9.05 0.61 -18.78
C GLU A 308 -7.94 1.25 -19.63
N LEU A 309 -7.70 0.75 -20.82
CA LEU A 309 -6.79 1.35 -21.80
C LEU A 309 -7.23 2.78 -22.18
N ARG A 310 -8.50 2.95 -22.56
CA ARG A 310 -9.04 4.30 -22.87
C ARG A 310 -8.92 5.25 -21.69
N TYR A 311 -9.21 4.78 -20.48
CA TYR A 311 -9.01 5.59 -19.27
C TYR A 311 -7.56 6.01 -19.10
N PHE A 312 -6.63 5.06 -19.29
CA PHE A 312 -5.19 5.33 -19.19
C PHE A 312 -4.73 6.33 -20.24
N LEU A 313 -5.10 6.13 -21.49
CA LEU A 313 -4.73 7.05 -22.59
C LEU A 313 -5.29 8.45 -22.39
N LYS A 314 -6.56 8.57 -21.93
CA LYS A 314 -7.18 9.87 -21.68
C LYS A 314 -6.55 10.63 -20.50
N ASN A 315 -6.20 9.91 -19.44
CA ASN A 315 -5.82 10.53 -18.17
C ASN A 315 -4.33 10.45 -17.87
N ASN A 316 -3.56 9.72 -18.68
CA ASN A 316 -2.14 9.39 -18.45
C ASN A 316 -1.89 8.85 -17.04
N LYS A 317 -2.81 8.06 -16.49
CA LYS A 317 -2.73 7.49 -15.14
C LYS A 317 -3.52 6.19 -15.03
N GLY A 318 -3.04 5.27 -14.18
CA GLY A 318 -3.78 4.08 -13.79
C GLY A 318 -5.00 4.44 -12.92
N ASN A 319 -6.04 3.62 -12.98
CA ASN A 319 -7.27 3.88 -12.22
C ASN A 319 -7.21 3.44 -10.75
N LYS A 320 -6.11 2.84 -10.30
CA LYS A 320 -5.86 2.30 -8.95
C LYS A 320 -6.85 1.24 -8.47
N LYS A 321 -7.90 0.97 -9.22
CA LYS A 321 -8.87 -0.06 -8.86
C LYS A 321 -8.25 -1.43 -9.04
N SER A 322 -8.36 -2.28 -8.05
CA SER A 322 -7.99 -3.68 -8.13
C SER A 322 -9.18 -4.56 -7.79
N LEU A 323 -9.21 -5.75 -8.36
CA LEU A 323 -10.35 -6.66 -8.19
C LEU A 323 -10.53 -7.13 -6.74
N ASN A 324 -9.41 -7.29 -6.02
CA ASN A 324 -9.37 -7.75 -4.63
C ASN A 324 -8.57 -6.76 -3.77
N ASP A 325 -8.94 -5.46 -3.83
CA ASP A 325 -8.29 -4.43 -3.03
C ASP A 325 -8.53 -4.69 -1.54
N PRO A 326 -7.50 -4.99 -0.75
CA PRO A 326 -7.66 -5.25 0.68
C PRO A 326 -8.09 -4.02 1.47
N THR A 327 -8.05 -2.85 0.85
CA THR A 327 -8.49 -1.59 1.47
C THR A 327 -9.97 -1.31 1.24
N ASP A 328 -10.57 -1.97 0.25
CA ASP A 328 -12.02 -1.90 0.04
C ASP A 328 -12.73 -2.76 1.09
N PRO A 329 -13.66 -2.18 1.88
CA PRO A 329 -14.43 -2.93 2.86
C PRO A 329 -15.09 -4.20 2.33
N LYS A 330 -15.41 -4.24 1.05
CA LYS A 330 -15.94 -5.44 0.37
C LYS A 330 -15.04 -6.67 0.49
N ASN A 331 -13.75 -6.46 0.70
CA ASN A 331 -12.74 -7.51 0.70
C ASN A 331 -12.14 -7.78 2.07
N TRP A 332 -12.65 -7.17 3.15
CA TRP A 332 -12.06 -7.29 4.49
C TRP A 332 -12.06 -8.71 5.05
N GLU A 333 -13.13 -9.47 4.82
CA GLU A 333 -13.21 -10.87 5.25
C GLU A 333 -12.44 -11.85 4.37
N SER A 334 -12.07 -11.45 3.17
CA SER A 334 -11.46 -12.36 2.20
C SER A 334 -9.98 -12.66 2.44
N ARG A 335 -9.40 -12.20 3.55
CA ARG A 335 -7.99 -12.49 3.90
C ARG A 335 -7.68 -14.00 3.97
N SER A 336 -8.68 -14.82 4.31
CA SER A 336 -8.52 -16.28 4.48
C SER A 336 -9.29 -17.12 3.47
N LYS A 337 -10.32 -16.58 2.82
CA LYS A 337 -11.17 -17.32 1.87
C LYS A 337 -11.43 -16.50 0.61
N PRO A 338 -10.78 -16.82 -0.53
CA PRO A 338 -11.11 -16.19 -1.81
C PRO A 338 -12.61 -16.37 -2.11
N GLY A 339 -13.31 -15.27 -2.39
CA GLY A 339 -14.71 -15.30 -2.86
C GLY A 339 -15.79 -14.98 -1.83
N ILE A 340 -15.49 -14.94 -0.52
CA ILE A 340 -16.47 -14.44 0.46
C ILE A 340 -16.43 -12.91 0.44
N LYS A 341 -17.50 -12.29 0.00
CA LYS A 341 -17.62 -10.84 -0.05
C LYS A 341 -18.16 -10.33 1.28
N PHE A 342 -17.36 -9.58 2.02
CA PHE A 342 -17.75 -8.87 3.25
C PHE A 342 -19.06 -8.07 3.08
N ILE A 343 -19.31 -7.62 1.85
CA ILE A 343 -20.54 -6.91 1.44
C ILE A 343 -21.85 -7.62 1.83
N LYS A 344 -21.82 -8.96 1.96
CA LYS A 344 -22.99 -9.76 2.35
C LYS A 344 -23.09 -9.98 3.87
N SER A 345 -22.05 -9.61 4.62
CA SER A 345 -22.02 -9.83 6.06
C SER A 345 -22.86 -8.80 6.83
N PRO A 346 -23.37 -9.15 8.01
CA PRO A 346 -24.01 -8.20 8.91
C PRO A 346 -23.09 -7.03 9.28
N GLU A 347 -21.79 -7.30 9.51
CA GLU A 347 -20.78 -6.31 9.86
C GLU A 347 -20.61 -5.26 8.76
N TYR A 348 -20.69 -5.65 7.49
CA TYR A 348 -20.62 -4.69 6.39
C TYR A 348 -21.85 -3.80 6.30
N LYS A 349 -23.05 -4.35 6.59
CA LYS A 349 -24.29 -3.57 6.64
C LYS A 349 -24.23 -2.54 7.78
N ILE A 350 -23.75 -2.95 8.95
CA ILE A 350 -23.52 -2.07 10.10
C ILE A 350 -22.51 -0.99 9.73
N TYR A 351 -21.34 -1.37 9.16
CA TYR A 351 -20.32 -0.44 8.71
C TYR A 351 -20.88 0.61 7.75
N LYS A 352 -21.63 0.21 6.73
CA LYS A 352 -22.24 1.13 5.77
C LYS A 352 -23.21 2.11 6.43
N ARG A 353 -24.08 1.61 7.29
CA ARG A 353 -25.04 2.44 8.03
C ARG A 353 -24.33 3.44 8.92
N GLU A 354 -23.39 2.99 9.73
CA GLU A 354 -22.64 3.88 10.63
C GLU A 354 -21.80 4.89 9.84
N LEU A 355 -21.13 4.48 8.77
CA LEU A 355 -20.38 5.37 7.92
C LEU A 355 -21.27 6.42 7.24
N SER A 356 -22.46 6.05 6.78
CA SER A 356 -23.43 6.98 6.22
C SER A 356 -23.86 8.00 7.29
N ASN A 357 -24.19 7.54 8.49
CA ASN A 357 -24.55 8.41 9.61
C ASN A 357 -23.41 9.38 9.98
N ILE A 358 -22.16 8.91 10.05
CA ILE A 358 -20.99 9.75 10.30
C ILE A 358 -20.85 10.84 9.23
N ARG A 359 -21.09 10.50 7.97
CA ARG A 359 -20.89 11.43 6.84
C ARG A 359 -22.06 12.40 6.66
N SER A 360 -23.29 11.99 6.96
CA SER A 360 -24.51 12.76 6.76
C SER A 360 -24.94 13.58 7.96
N SER A 361 -24.53 13.25 9.18
CA SER A 361 -25.12 13.86 10.36
C SER A 361 -24.43 15.15 10.83
N SER A 362 -25.14 16.26 10.70
CA SER A 362 -25.06 17.38 11.63
C SER A 362 -25.47 17.01 13.07
N LYS A 363 -26.21 15.93 13.28
CA LYS A 363 -26.79 15.48 14.56
C LYS A 363 -25.82 14.83 15.57
N LEU A 364 -24.59 14.48 15.19
CA LEU A 364 -23.57 13.95 16.13
C LEU A 364 -23.04 14.99 17.12
N ILE A 365 -23.45 16.25 16.97
CA ILE A 365 -22.97 17.39 17.77
C ILE A 365 -23.93 17.74 18.91
N SER A 366 -25.19 17.32 18.85
CA SER A 366 -26.22 17.70 19.83
C SER A 366 -26.05 17.10 21.24
N GLY A 367 -24.99 16.33 21.48
CA GLY A 367 -24.64 15.81 22.81
C GLY A 367 -23.44 16.50 23.47
N PHE A 368 -23.00 17.67 22.96
CA PHE A 368 -21.82 18.40 23.45
C PHE A 368 -22.12 19.88 23.82
N TYR A 369 -23.37 20.21 24.10
CA TYR A 369 -23.73 21.47 24.73
C TYR A 369 -24.23 21.23 26.13
#